data_2c0ff31cb753f66db3b909de71e2e554
#
_entry.id   2c0ff31cb753f66db3b909de71e2e554
#
_cell.length_a   1.000
_cell.length_b   1.000
_cell.length_c   1.000
_cell.angle_alpha   90.00
_cell.angle_beta   90.00
_cell.angle_gamma   90.00
#
_symmetry.space_group_name_H-M   'P 1'
#
loop_
_entity.id
_entity.type
_entity.pdbx_description
1 polymer ?
#
loop_
_entity_poly.entity_id
_entity_poly.type
_entity_poly.pdbx_seq_one_letter_code
_entity_poly.pdbx_strand_id
1 'polypeptide(L)'
;AVPCATWLDGLSEGEQAIDELLGLLIGKGAAALNVIPDRNWNIADPETRHLKVQKLHAIAKMAGALDLPLNVGTEMNSPGNRLVDDFAAPAMAPLNGAFMAGAYFIYGHTVLQSTRGWGYQSDWARTHLPARRARNAFYETAGRRATPGEDRMRRLFDLPSASSPDAVLNALAYDY
;
A
#
# COMPACT_ATOMS: atom_id res chain seq x y z
N ALA A 1 8.77 5.71 8.52
CA ALA A 1 7.63 6.02 7.65
C ALA A 1 7.83 5.39 6.27
N VAL A 2 6.75 5.12 5.54
CA VAL A 2 6.77 4.72 4.13
C VAL A 2 6.39 5.95 3.30
N PRO A 3 7.30 6.48 2.45
CA PRO A 3 6.96 7.57 1.56
C PRO A 3 5.94 7.11 0.51
N CYS A 4 4.76 7.74 0.48
CA CYS A 4 3.72 7.46 -0.50
C CYS A 4 3.55 8.66 -1.43
N ALA A 5 3.52 8.41 -2.72
CA ALA A 5 3.01 9.38 -3.69
C ALA A 5 1.46 9.32 -3.69
N THR A 6 0.80 10.45 -3.87
CA THR A 6 -0.65 10.48 -4.03
C THR A 6 -1.03 10.77 -5.47
N TRP A 7 -1.91 9.96 -6.02
CA TRP A 7 -2.56 10.17 -7.32
C TRP A 7 -4.05 10.46 -7.09
N LEU A 8 -4.58 11.45 -7.77
CA LEU A 8 -5.94 11.94 -7.56
C LEU A 8 -6.94 11.41 -8.60
N ASP A 9 -6.78 11.77 -9.86
CA ASP A 9 -7.74 11.41 -10.91
C ASP A 9 -7.17 11.36 -12.34
N GLY A 10 -5.88 11.61 -12.50
CA GLY A 10 -5.20 11.56 -13.81
C GLY A 10 -5.50 12.73 -14.73
N LEU A 11 -6.05 13.85 -14.23
CA LEU A 11 -6.44 14.99 -15.06
C LEU A 11 -5.48 16.17 -14.97
N SER A 12 -4.67 16.28 -13.92
CA SER A 12 -3.63 17.30 -13.83
C SER A 12 -2.51 17.04 -14.85
N GLU A 13 -1.80 18.08 -15.25
CA GLU A 13 -0.69 17.98 -16.23
C GLU A 13 0.35 16.93 -15.80
N GLY A 14 0.74 16.92 -14.52
CA GLY A 14 1.68 15.93 -13.98
C GLY A 14 1.13 14.51 -14.02
N GLU A 15 -0.16 14.32 -13.73
CA GLU A 15 -0.79 12.99 -13.79
C GLU A 15 -1.09 12.52 -15.21
N GLN A 16 -1.13 13.42 -16.19
CA GLN A 16 -1.19 13.06 -17.61
C GLN A 16 0.16 12.54 -18.12
N ALA A 17 1.28 13.06 -17.59
CA ALA A 17 2.65 12.55 -17.82
C ALA A 17 3.04 11.51 -16.74
N ILE A 18 2.20 10.52 -16.48
CA ILE A 18 2.27 9.63 -15.30
C ILE A 18 3.55 8.82 -15.25
N ASP A 19 4.10 8.40 -16.38
CA ASP A 19 5.35 7.62 -16.44
C ASP A 19 6.54 8.44 -15.94
N GLU A 20 6.63 9.70 -16.38
CA GLU A 20 7.67 10.64 -15.95
C GLU A 20 7.49 10.99 -14.47
N LEU A 21 6.25 11.27 -14.05
CA LEU A 21 5.91 11.60 -12.68
C LEU A 21 6.28 10.45 -11.73
N LEU A 22 5.88 9.23 -12.02
CA LEU A 22 6.21 8.08 -11.18
C LEU A 22 7.71 7.77 -11.19
N GLY A 23 8.37 7.89 -12.34
CA GLY A 23 9.83 7.74 -12.44
C GLY A 23 10.56 8.73 -11.53
N LEU A 24 10.15 10.00 -11.55
CA LEU A 24 10.70 11.04 -10.66
C LEU A 24 10.43 10.73 -9.19
N LEU A 25 9.20 10.41 -8.82
CA LEU A 25 8.80 10.16 -7.43
C LEU A 25 9.49 8.91 -6.86
N ILE A 26 9.60 7.84 -7.64
CA ILE A 26 10.36 6.63 -7.27
C ILE A 26 11.83 6.96 -7.07
N GLY A 27 12.43 7.76 -7.97
CA GLY A 27 13.81 8.24 -7.84
C GLY A 27 14.02 9.09 -6.59
N LYS A 28 13.00 9.77 -6.09
CA LYS A 28 13.00 10.54 -4.83
C LYS A 28 12.66 9.68 -3.59
N GLY A 29 12.41 8.40 -3.76
CA GLY A 29 12.22 7.46 -2.66
C GLY A 29 10.76 7.07 -2.38
N ALA A 30 9.79 7.42 -3.25
CA ALA A 30 8.43 6.91 -3.12
C ALA A 30 8.43 5.38 -3.17
N ALA A 31 7.77 4.78 -2.19
CA ALA A 31 7.75 3.33 -1.97
C ALA A 31 6.35 2.72 -2.13
N ALA A 32 5.32 3.54 -2.14
CA ALA A 32 3.93 3.16 -2.32
C ALA A 32 3.16 4.26 -3.05
N LEU A 33 1.99 3.94 -3.55
CA LEU A 33 1.06 4.86 -4.18
C LEU A 33 -0.24 4.91 -3.39
N ASN A 34 -0.69 6.11 -3.05
CA ASN A 34 -1.98 6.36 -2.46
C ASN A 34 -2.95 6.84 -3.53
N VAL A 35 -4.12 6.23 -3.62
CA VAL A 35 -5.21 6.63 -4.52
C VAL A 35 -6.42 7.04 -3.70
N ILE A 36 -7.25 7.93 -4.27
CA ILE A 36 -8.50 8.39 -3.64
C ILE A 36 -9.65 7.98 -4.54
N PRO A 37 -10.18 6.74 -4.41
CA PRO A 37 -11.12 6.19 -5.38
C PRO A 37 -12.43 6.97 -5.48
N ASP A 38 -12.95 7.49 -4.36
CA ASP A 38 -14.19 8.28 -4.33
C ASP A 38 -14.20 9.44 -5.35
N ARG A 39 -13.03 10.06 -5.58
CA ARG A 39 -12.86 11.11 -6.62
C ARG A 39 -12.99 10.61 -8.06
N ASN A 40 -13.01 9.29 -8.25
CA ASN A 40 -12.98 8.67 -9.57
C ASN A 40 -14.29 7.95 -9.91
N TRP A 41 -14.88 7.23 -8.95
CA TRP A 41 -16.08 6.44 -9.22
C TRP A 41 -17.37 7.09 -8.71
N ASN A 42 -17.32 7.90 -7.65
CA ASN A 42 -18.48 8.57 -7.07
C ASN A 42 -18.78 9.92 -7.77
N ILE A 43 -18.89 9.89 -9.07
CA ILE A 43 -19.11 11.07 -9.92
C ILE A 43 -20.49 10.99 -10.53
N ALA A 44 -21.25 12.09 -10.46
CA ALA A 44 -22.63 12.15 -10.97
C ALA A 44 -22.68 12.06 -12.50
N ASP A 45 -21.80 12.81 -13.19
CA ASP A 45 -21.73 12.82 -14.64
C ASP A 45 -21.17 11.48 -15.17
N PRO A 46 -21.93 10.73 -16.01
CA PRO A 46 -21.54 9.41 -16.47
C PRO A 46 -20.27 9.39 -17.34
N GLU A 47 -20.07 10.40 -18.18
CA GLU A 47 -18.92 10.47 -19.10
C GLU A 47 -17.63 10.72 -18.31
N THR A 48 -17.65 11.71 -17.42
CA THR A 48 -16.53 12.02 -16.52
C THR A 48 -16.22 10.85 -15.63
N ARG A 49 -17.23 10.19 -15.07
CA ARG A 49 -17.06 8.99 -14.24
C ARG A 49 -16.38 7.88 -15.03
N HIS A 50 -16.85 7.58 -16.24
CA HIS A 50 -16.27 6.54 -17.08
C HIS A 50 -14.78 6.81 -17.36
N LEU A 51 -14.42 8.04 -17.74
CA LEU A 51 -13.04 8.44 -17.98
C LEU A 51 -12.17 8.27 -16.73
N LYS A 52 -12.63 8.76 -15.57
CA LYS A 52 -11.86 8.69 -14.32
C LYS A 52 -11.69 7.27 -13.80
N VAL A 53 -12.72 6.41 -13.94
CA VAL A 53 -12.62 4.99 -13.60
C VAL A 53 -11.60 4.28 -14.49
N GLN A 54 -11.57 4.55 -15.79
CA GLN A 54 -10.54 4.01 -16.67
C GLN A 54 -9.13 4.41 -16.23
N LYS A 55 -8.94 5.68 -15.85
CA LYS A 55 -7.65 6.17 -15.34
C LYS A 55 -7.27 5.53 -14.00
N LEU A 56 -8.23 5.33 -13.09
CA LEU A 56 -8.02 4.62 -11.83
C LEU A 56 -7.53 3.16 -12.07
N HIS A 57 -8.15 2.46 -13.01
CA HIS A 57 -7.71 1.10 -13.35
C HIS A 57 -6.34 1.09 -14.04
N ALA A 58 -6.06 2.07 -14.87
CA ALA A 58 -4.75 2.21 -15.53
C ALA A 58 -3.63 2.45 -14.53
N ILE A 59 -3.83 3.39 -13.57
CA ILE A 59 -2.82 3.66 -12.55
C ILE A 59 -2.62 2.46 -11.61
N ALA A 60 -3.67 1.73 -11.27
CA ALA A 60 -3.55 0.52 -10.47
C ALA A 60 -2.72 -0.57 -11.18
N LYS A 61 -2.92 -0.76 -12.48
CA LYS A 61 -2.11 -1.67 -13.30
C LYS A 61 -0.65 -1.23 -13.36
N MET A 62 -0.40 0.05 -13.54
CA MET A 62 0.95 0.62 -13.59
C MET A 62 1.66 0.48 -12.23
N ALA A 63 0.97 0.76 -11.13
CA ALA A 63 1.52 0.56 -9.78
C ALA A 63 1.96 -0.89 -9.55
N GLY A 64 1.15 -1.86 -10.00
CA GLY A 64 1.53 -3.28 -9.96
C GLY A 64 2.78 -3.59 -10.79
N ALA A 65 2.90 -3.02 -11.99
CA ALA A 65 4.08 -3.21 -12.86
C ALA A 65 5.37 -2.60 -12.28
N LEU A 66 5.24 -1.53 -11.48
CA LEU A 66 6.34 -0.81 -10.84
C LEU A 66 6.63 -1.30 -9.41
N ASP A 67 5.99 -2.38 -8.97
CA ASP A 67 6.06 -2.88 -7.58
C ASP A 67 5.78 -1.77 -6.54
N LEU A 68 4.75 -0.94 -6.79
CA LEU A 68 4.24 0.07 -5.86
C LEU A 68 2.97 -0.46 -5.18
N PRO A 69 3.01 -0.79 -3.88
CA PRO A 69 1.79 -1.13 -3.15
C PRO A 69 0.77 0.01 -3.21
N LEU A 70 -0.51 -0.34 -3.44
CA LEU A 70 -1.60 0.62 -3.51
C LEU A 70 -2.26 0.79 -2.15
N ASN A 71 -2.37 2.04 -1.70
CA ASN A 71 -3.15 2.40 -0.52
C ASN A 71 -4.38 3.19 -0.95
N VAL A 72 -5.47 2.99 -0.22
CA VAL A 72 -6.69 3.77 -0.37
C VAL A 72 -6.70 4.90 0.65
N GLY A 73 -6.74 6.13 0.16
CA GLY A 73 -6.98 7.32 0.95
C GLY A 73 -8.44 7.77 0.83
N THR A 74 -8.90 8.52 1.81
CA THR A 74 -10.18 9.22 1.77
C THR A 74 -9.97 10.72 1.79
N GLU A 75 -10.85 11.47 1.15
CA GLU A 75 -10.80 12.92 1.10
C GLU A 75 -12.18 13.47 1.46
N MET A 76 -12.32 13.94 2.70
CA MET A 76 -13.59 14.44 3.23
C MET A 76 -13.61 15.97 3.28
N ASN A 77 -13.28 16.59 2.15
CA ASN A 77 -13.16 18.05 2.04
C ASN A 77 -14.31 18.71 1.26
N SER A 78 -15.28 17.93 0.79
CA SER A 78 -16.41 18.43 0.02
C SER A 78 -17.70 17.69 0.35
N PRO A 79 -18.88 18.35 0.25
CA PRO A 79 -20.17 17.68 0.40
C PRO A 79 -20.30 16.52 -0.60
N GLY A 80 -20.77 15.37 -0.12
CA GLY A 80 -20.93 14.15 -0.94
C GLY A 80 -19.74 13.19 -0.95
N ASN A 81 -18.58 13.60 -0.43
CA ASN A 81 -17.47 12.68 -0.21
C ASN A 81 -17.84 11.59 0.80
N ARG A 82 -17.39 10.36 0.54
CA ARG A 82 -17.65 9.22 1.43
C ARG A 82 -16.54 9.06 2.46
N LEU A 83 -16.92 8.70 3.67
CA LEU A 83 -15.97 8.34 4.74
C LEU A 83 -15.25 7.02 4.41
N VAL A 84 -15.98 6.09 3.79
CA VAL A 84 -15.46 4.80 3.37
C VAL A 84 -15.94 4.53 1.95
N ASP A 85 -15.02 4.12 1.07
CA ASP A 85 -15.35 3.71 -0.27
C ASP A 85 -16.25 2.45 -0.30
N ASP A 86 -17.07 2.34 -1.33
CA ASP A 86 -17.85 1.13 -1.60
C ASP A 86 -17.01 0.13 -2.40
N PHE A 87 -16.32 -0.76 -1.69
CA PHE A 87 -15.49 -1.80 -2.31
C PHE A 87 -16.30 -2.85 -3.10
N ALA A 88 -17.63 -2.88 -2.96
CA ALA A 88 -18.50 -3.72 -3.77
C ALA A 88 -18.93 -3.03 -5.09
N ALA A 89 -18.70 -1.73 -5.22
CA ALA A 89 -19.01 -1.01 -6.46
C ALA A 89 -18.27 -1.64 -7.66
N PRO A 90 -18.91 -1.74 -8.85
CA PRO A 90 -18.30 -2.35 -10.04
C PRO A 90 -16.96 -1.75 -10.44
N ALA A 91 -16.75 -0.46 -10.17
CA ALA A 91 -15.49 0.22 -10.42
C ALA A 91 -14.36 -0.20 -9.45
N MET A 92 -14.72 -0.60 -8.23
CA MET A 92 -13.79 -0.92 -7.14
C MET A 92 -13.49 -2.41 -7.03
N ALA A 93 -14.48 -3.26 -7.23
CA ALA A 93 -14.38 -4.71 -7.05
C ALA A 93 -13.15 -5.35 -7.74
N PRO A 94 -12.78 -4.99 -8.98
CA PRO A 94 -11.59 -5.54 -9.64
C PRO A 94 -10.27 -5.16 -8.96
N LEU A 95 -10.24 -4.09 -8.15
CA LEU A 95 -9.05 -3.56 -7.49
C LEU A 95 -8.88 -4.03 -6.04
N ASN A 96 -9.88 -4.69 -5.46
CA ASN A 96 -9.90 -5.08 -4.06
C ASN A 96 -8.68 -5.90 -3.65
N GLY A 97 -8.22 -6.81 -4.51
CA GLY A 97 -7.02 -7.61 -4.25
C GLY A 97 -5.78 -6.74 -4.05
N ALA A 98 -5.59 -5.73 -4.92
CA ALA A 98 -4.47 -4.80 -4.84
C ALA A 98 -4.57 -3.88 -3.61
N PHE A 99 -5.77 -3.40 -3.29
CA PHE A 99 -6.00 -2.57 -2.10
C PHE A 99 -5.76 -3.34 -0.80
N MET A 100 -6.23 -4.60 -0.72
CA MET A 100 -5.96 -5.46 0.43
C MET A 100 -4.48 -5.77 0.59
N ALA A 101 -3.77 -6.04 -0.50
CA ALA A 101 -2.31 -6.23 -0.47
C ALA A 101 -1.59 -4.99 0.06
N GLY A 102 -1.98 -3.79 -0.40
CA GLY A 102 -1.46 -2.53 0.10
C GLY A 102 -1.75 -2.29 1.59
N ALA A 103 -2.96 -2.60 2.03
CA ALA A 103 -3.34 -2.50 3.45
C ALA A 103 -2.48 -3.43 4.33
N TYR A 104 -2.30 -4.68 3.93
CA TYR A 104 -1.43 -5.62 4.64
C TYR A 104 0.04 -5.18 4.61
N PHE A 105 0.52 -4.64 3.49
CA PHE A 105 1.86 -4.08 3.39
C PHE A 105 2.10 -2.97 4.42
N ILE A 106 1.18 -2.00 4.53
CA ILE A 106 1.28 -0.91 5.51
C ILE A 106 1.17 -1.44 6.94
N TYR A 107 0.26 -2.39 7.19
CA TYR A 107 0.09 -2.98 8.50
C TYR A 107 1.35 -3.75 8.94
N GLY A 108 1.91 -4.58 8.07
CA GLY A 108 3.16 -5.30 8.34
C GLY A 108 4.34 -4.35 8.61
N HIS A 109 4.47 -3.29 7.78
CA HIS A 109 5.44 -2.23 8.07
C HIS A 109 5.24 -1.62 9.46
N THR A 110 4.01 -1.26 9.81
CA THR A 110 3.70 -0.59 11.07
C THR A 110 4.02 -1.48 12.27
N VAL A 111 3.61 -2.74 12.23
CA VAL A 111 3.89 -3.73 13.29
C VAL A 111 5.39 -3.88 13.49
N LEU A 112 6.15 -4.14 12.44
CA LEU A 112 7.59 -4.37 12.54
C LEU A 112 8.37 -3.10 12.89
N GLN A 113 7.92 -1.94 12.43
CA GLN A 113 8.52 -0.66 12.80
C GLN A 113 8.30 -0.34 14.27
N SER A 114 7.08 -0.53 14.78
CA SER A 114 6.74 -0.18 16.17
C SER A 114 7.37 -1.14 17.20
N THR A 115 7.56 -2.42 16.83
CA THR A 115 8.10 -3.43 17.75
C THR A 115 9.61 -3.51 17.73
N ARG A 116 10.24 -3.46 16.56
CA ARG A 116 11.67 -3.74 16.39
C ARG A 116 12.45 -2.66 15.65
N GLY A 117 11.80 -1.61 15.16
CA GLY A 117 12.43 -0.67 14.23
C GLY A 117 12.72 -1.25 12.85
N TRP A 118 12.16 -2.45 12.53
CA TRP A 118 12.35 -3.15 11.26
C TRP A 118 11.31 -2.74 10.21
N GLY A 119 11.04 -1.46 10.09
CA GLY A 119 10.15 -0.94 9.07
C GLY A 119 10.77 -1.00 7.66
N TYR A 120 9.95 -0.76 6.66
CA TYR A 120 10.28 -0.90 5.24
C TYR A 120 11.57 -0.18 4.79
N GLN A 121 11.89 0.96 5.40
CA GLN A 121 13.06 1.78 5.08
C GLN A 121 14.23 1.57 6.07
N SER A 122 14.13 0.62 7.01
CA SER A 122 15.18 0.33 7.98
C SER A 122 16.39 -0.32 7.32
N ASP A 123 17.55 -0.23 7.97
CA ASP A 123 18.77 -0.91 7.52
C ASP A 123 18.60 -2.42 7.52
N TRP A 124 17.87 -2.96 8.51
CA TRP A 124 17.50 -4.37 8.53
C TRP A 124 16.77 -4.78 7.25
N ALA A 125 15.74 -4.03 6.85
CA ALA A 125 14.97 -4.33 5.64
C ALA A 125 15.81 -4.21 4.35
N ARG A 126 16.69 -3.21 4.28
CA ARG A 126 17.56 -3.01 3.12
C ARG A 126 18.59 -4.13 2.99
N THR A 127 19.14 -4.57 4.12
CA THR A 127 20.14 -5.63 4.16
C THR A 127 19.56 -6.99 3.81
N HIS A 128 18.40 -7.36 4.40
CA HIS A 128 17.83 -8.69 4.23
C HIS A 128 16.93 -8.82 2.99
N LEU A 129 16.37 -7.71 2.52
CA LEU A 129 15.39 -7.65 1.43
C LEU A 129 15.74 -6.52 0.44
N PRO A 130 16.89 -6.59 -0.26
CA PRO A 130 17.35 -5.51 -1.14
C PRO A 130 16.42 -5.26 -2.33
N ALA A 131 15.83 -6.32 -2.90
CA ALA A 131 14.91 -6.22 -4.03
C ALA A 131 13.53 -5.71 -3.57
N ARG A 132 13.01 -4.67 -4.24
CA ARG A 132 11.71 -4.04 -3.93
C ARG A 132 10.58 -5.07 -3.88
N ARG A 133 10.44 -5.91 -4.91
CA ARG A 133 9.39 -6.92 -4.99
C ARG A 133 9.41 -7.89 -3.81
N ALA A 134 10.58 -8.41 -3.45
CA ALA A 134 10.75 -9.31 -2.32
C ALA A 134 10.42 -8.61 -1.00
N ARG A 135 10.85 -7.35 -0.85
CA ARG A 135 10.54 -6.54 0.32
C ARG A 135 9.05 -6.28 0.45
N ASN A 136 8.35 -5.92 -0.63
CA ASN A 136 6.90 -5.74 -0.63
C ASN A 136 6.17 -7.01 -0.21
N ALA A 137 6.52 -8.15 -0.82
CA ALA A 137 5.91 -9.45 -0.50
C ALA A 137 6.12 -9.85 0.97
N PHE A 138 7.31 -9.56 1.51
CA PHE A 138 7.59 -9.80 2.93
C PHE A 138 6.67 -8.98 3.84
N TYR A 139 6.58 -7.66 3.63
CA TYR A 139 5.74 -6.81 4.47
C TYR A 139 4.24 -7.10 4.31
N GLU A 140 3.79 -7.43 3.11
CA GLU A 140 2.42 -7.89 2.88
C GLU A 140 2.16 -9.19 3.66
N THR A 141 3.07 -10.17 3.59
CA THR A 141 2.94 -11.44 4.31
C THR A 141 2.98 -11.23 5.82
N ALA A 142 3.88 -10.37 6.30
CA ALA A 142 3.93 -9.99 7.70
C ALA A 142 2.60 -9.39 8.17
N GLY A 143 2.01 -8.50 7.39
CA GLY A 143 0.71 -7.91 7.70
C GLY A 143 -0.44 -8.92 7.68
N ARG A 144 -0.43 -9.88 6.76
CA ARG A 144 -1.43 -10.97 6.74
C ARG A 144 -1.33 -11.90 7.95
N ARG A 145 -0.13 -12.12 8.48
CA ARG A 145 0.13 -12.98 9.63
C ARG A 145 -0.01 -12.25 10.97
N ALA A 146 0.26 -10.95 10.98
CA ALA A 146 0.18 -10.15 12.20
C ALA A 146 -1.27 -9.97 12.64
N THR A 147 -1.65 -10.59 13.74
CA THR A 147 -2.92 -10.30 14.40
C THR A 147 -2.65 -9.46 15.66
N PRO A 148 -3.58 -8.55 16.00
CA PRO A 148 -3.48 -7.79 17.24
C PRO A 148 -3.40 -8.72 18.47
N GLY A 149 -2.53 -8.40 19.41
CA GLY A 149 -2.38 -9.15 20.66
C GLY A 149 -0.98 -8.99 21.28
N GLU A 150 -0.92 -8.89 22.61
CA GLU A 150 0.33 -8.69 23.35
C GLU A 150 1.33 -9.84 23.18
N ASP A 151 0.86 -11.09 23.20
CA ASP A 151 1.74 -12.26 23.14
C ASP A 151 2.52 -12.36 21.82
N ARG A 152 1.93 -11.93 20.71
CA ARG A 152 2.60 -11.91 19.42
C ARG A 152 3.61 -10.79 19.30
N MET A 153 3.26 -9.62 19.81
CA MET A 153 4.20 -8.52 19.91
C MET A 153 5.40 -8.91 20.76
N ARG A 154 5.18 -9.65 21.87
CA ARG A 154 6.26 -10.17 22.74
C ARG A 154 7.18 -11.12 21.98
N ARG A 155 6.65 -12.07 21.19
CA ARG A 155 7.49 -12.97 20.36
C ARG A 155 8.39 -12.20 19.38
N LEU A 156 7.91 -11.12 18.80
CA LEU A 156 8.74 -10.26 17.95
C LEU A 156 9.82 -9.52 18.77
N PHE A 157 9.50 -9.03 19.96
CA PHE A 157 10.47 -8.38 20.84
C PHE A 157 11.62 -9.29 21.26
N ASP A 158 11.33 -10.58 21.45
CA ASP A 158 12.31 -11.58 21.90
C ASP A 158 13.27 -12.03 20.77
N LEU A 159 12.98 -11.70 19.50
CA LEU A 159 13.84 -12.05 18.39
C LEU A 159 15.20 -11.32 18.47
N PRO A 160 16.32 -11.99 18.15
CA PRO A 160 17.62 -11.33 17.98
C PRO A 160 17.57 -10.23 16.90
N SER A 161 18.38 -9.18 17.05
CA SER A 161 18.42 -8.06 16.09
C SER A 161 18.83 -8.46 14.67
N ALA A 162 19.59 -9.55 14.53
CA ALA A 162 20.04 -10.11 13.25
C ALA A 162 19.11 -11.23 12.71
N SER A 163 17.87 -11.34 13.21
CA SER A 163 16.94 -12.37 12.75
C SER A 163 16.65 -12.25 11.27
N SER A 164 16.55 -13.41 10.62
CA SER A 164 16.20 -13.50 9.19
C SER A 164 14.72 -13.16 8.95
N PRO A 165 14.34 -12.76 7.71
CA PRO A 165 12.95 -12.59 7.34
C PRO A 165 12.05 -13.78 7.65
N ASP A 166 12.53 -15.01 7.42
CA ASP A 166 11.78 -16.23 7.73
C ASP A 166 11.53 -16.39 9.23
N ALA A 167 12.53 -16.11 10.07
CA ALA A 167 12.36 -16.14 11.53
C ALA A 167 11.30 -15.13 11.99
N VAL A 168 11.27 -13.94 11.41
CA VAL A 168 10.25 -12.92 11.69
C VAL A 168 8.85 -13.41 11.26
N LEU A 169 8.72 -13.96 10.05
CA LEU A 169 7.44 -14.48 9.58
C LEU A 169 6.95 -15.68 10.40
N ASN A 170 7.85 -16.51 10.90
CA ASN A 170 7.50 -17.62 11.79
C ASN A 170 7.04 -17.14 13.17
N ALA A 171 7.65 -16.09 13.72
CA ALA A 171 7.21 -15.48 14.97
C ALA A 171 5.80 -14.86 14.89
N LEU A 172 5.39 -14.44 13.68
CA LEU A 172 4.05 -13.91 13.40
C LEU A 172 3.02 -15.01 13.07
N ALA A 173 3.46 -16.23 12.76
CA ALA A 173 2.56 -17.32 12.42
C ALA A 173 1.70 -17.76 13.61
N TYR A 174 0.50 -18.27 13.32
CA TYR A 174 -0.34 -18.91 14.33
C TYR A 174 0.27 -20.24 14.74
N ASP A 175 0.33 -20.49 16.06
CA ASP A 175 0.38 -21.85 16.57
C ASP A 175 -1.06 -22.39 16.50
N TYR A 176 -1.31 -23.36 15.64
CA TYR A 176 -2.55 -24.16 15.65
C TYR A 176 -2.44 -25.24 16.70
#